data_36838331e263d742076437d947cf78a8
#
_entry.id   36838331e263d742076437d947cf78a8
#
_cell.length_a   1.000
_cell.length_b   1.000
_cell.length_c   1.000
_cell.angle_alpha   90.00
_cell.angle_beta   90.00
_cell.angle_gamma   90.00
#
_symmetry.space_group_name_H-M   'P 1'
#
loop_
_entity.id
_entity.type
_entity.pdbx_description
1 polymer ?
#
loop_
_entity_poly.entity_id
_entity_poly.type
_entity_poly.pdbx_seq_one_letter_code
_entity_poly.pdbx_strand_id
1 'polypeptide(L)'
;MSGAAWAALSGAGFGLFQALNARAVREIESVYVSTFLQLLVAAAILAIAALATEDVGELADAPAWGLISFALAGLVHFFVGWTTLNFSQARIGAARSSPLLATTPLFGLVFAAVFTAELPRGAALAGIALTILGAYLVSDPGGGQRARLRDSGFALATACAWALSPILTVEGLDELDSPLLGVTLGMFAAALAYGALLAASRTPIRGSLGARDALALKLAAGVVVALATWARWVSLDGAEVAVVLALQLVSVPVVLVIAPIISGRHVEVVTGKIWAGAALVIAGSLLLILIA
;
A
#
# COMPACT_ATOMS: atom_id res chain seq x y z
N MET A 1 -2.31 -19.50 -12.29
CA MET A 1 -3.34 -18.43 -12.25
C MET A 1 -2.91 -17.32 -13.19
N SER A 2 -3.84 -16.57 -13.82
CA SER A 2 -3.45 -15.41 -14.63
C SER A 2 -2.96 -14.26 -13.76
N GLY A 3 -2.13 -13.34 -14.30
CA GLY A 3 -1.69 -12.14 -13.58
C GLY A 3 -2.84 -11.30 -13.03
N ALA A 4 -3.95 -11.18 -13.77
CA ALA A 4 -5.17 -10.51 -13.32
C ALA A 4 -5.80 -11.20 -12.08
N ALA A 5 -5.80 -12.54 -12.04
CA ALA A 5 -6.33 -13.26 -10.87
C ALA A 5 -5.46 -13.03 -9.62
N TRP A 6 -4.14 -13.00 -9.79
CA TRP A 6 -3.20 -12.62 -8.73
C TRP A 6 -3.41 -11.18 -8.26
N ALA A 7 -3.65 -10.24 -9.19
CA ALA A 7 -3.93 -8.85 -8.84
C ALA A 7 -5.22 -8.68 -8.03
N ALA A 8 -6.31 -9.39 -8.41
CA ALA A 8 -7.57 -9.36 -7.66
C ALA A 8 -7.43 -9.96 -6.26
N LEU A 9 -6.72 -11.10 -6.13
CA LEU A 9 -6.41 -11.72 -4.84
C LEU A 9 -5.60 -10.79 -3.96
N SER A 10 -4.57 -10.17 -4.54
CA SER A 10 -3.75 -9.16 -3.87
C SER A 10 -4.60 -7.98 -3.39
N GLY A 11 -5.46 -7.42 -4.24
CA GLY A 11 -6.36 -6.31 -3.88
C GLY A 11 -7.26 -6.66 -2.69
N ALA A 12 -7.89 -7.84 -2.70
CA ALA A 12 -8.70 -8.32 -1.58
C ALA A 12 -7.87 -8.51 -0.31
N GLY A 13 -6.68 -9.11 -0.42
CA GLY A 13 -5.72 -9.28 0.67
C GLY A 13 -5.27 -7.94 1.26
N PHE A 14 -4.98 -6.94 0.44
CA PHE A 14 -4.67 -5.59 0.92
C PHE A 14 -5.84 -4.92 1.63
N GLY A 15 -7.08 -5.17 1.20
CA GLY A 15 -8.27 -4.69 1.90
C GLY A 15 -8.39 -5.29 3.31
N LEU A 16 -8.22 -6.61 3.42
CA LEU A 16 -8.23 -7.30 4.72
C LEU A 16 -7.07 -6.82 5.61
N PHE A 17 -5.85 -6.74 5.05
CA PHE A 17 -4.70 -6.18 5.75
C PHE A 17 -4.98 -4.80 6.32
N GLN A 18 -5.50 -3.87 5.50
CA GLN A 18 -5.79 -2.50 5.94
C GLN A 18 -6.79 -2.47 7.10
N ALA A 19 -7.81 -3.33 7.07
CA ALA A 19 -8.81 -3.41 8.15
C ALA A 19 -8.21 -3.92 9.47
N LEU A 20 -7.39 -4.97 9.43
CA LEU A 20 -6.67 -5.50 10.60
C LEU A 20 -5.67 -4.48 11.14
N ASN A 21 -4.89 -3.91 10.24
CA ASN A 21 -3.81 -2.99 10.57
C ASN A 21 -4.30 -1.69 11.21
N ALA A 22 -5.42 -1.12 10.74
CA ALA A 22 -5.97 0.11 11.27
C ALA A 22 -6.38 -0.01 12.74
N ARG A 23 -6.87 -1.18 13.18
CA ARG A 23 -7.13 -1.44 14.59
C ARG A 23 -5.83 -1.55 15.37
N ALA A 24 -4.90 -2.37 14.89
CA ALA A 24 -3.64 -2.62 15.58
C ALA A 24 -2.78 -1.34 15.76
N VAL A 25 -2.67 -0.51 14.71
CA VAL A 25 -1.82 0.69 14.74
C VAL A 25 -2.31 1.76 15.71
N ARG A 26 -3.59 1.78 16.07
CA ARG A 26 -4.15 2.73 17.05
C ARG A 26 -3.83 2.35 18.48
N GLU A 27 -3.60 1.07 18.75
CA GLU A 27 -3.34 0.53 20.07
C GLU A 27 -1.83 0.40 20.35
N ILE A 28 -0.98 0.54 19.32
CA ILE A 28 0.49 0.54 19.43
C ILE A 28 0.98 2.00 19.48
N GLU A 29 1.72 2.36 20.53
CA GLU A 29 2.11 3.76 20.80
C GLU A 29 2.94 4.39 19.68
N SER A 30 3.87 3.63 19.06
CA SER A 30 4.74 4.13 18.02
C SER A 30 4.35 3.57 16.65
N VAL A 31 3.96 4.46 15.73
CA VAL A 31 3.71 4.11 14.34
C VAL A 31 4.93 3.46 13.67
N TYR A 32 6.13 3.94 13.98
CA TYR A 32 7.37 3.37 13.43
C TYR A 32 7.61 1.94 13.91
N VAL A 33 7.43 1.69 15.22
CA VAL A 33 7.53 0.33 15.78
C VAL A 33 6.45 -0.56 15.20
N SER A 34 5.21 -0.07 15.10
CA SER A 34 4.09 -0.79 14.50
C SER A 34 4.39 -1.20 13.06
N THR A 35 4.93 -0.29 12.24
CA THR A 35 5.26 -0.56 10.84
C THR A 35 6.45 -1.53 10.74
N PHE A 36 7.47 -1.35 11.57
CA PHE A 36 8.63 -2.23 11.60
C PHE A 36 8.27 -3.67 11.96
N LEU A 37 7.41 -3.89 12.97
CA LEU A 37 6.92 -5.23 13.33
C LEU A 37 6.18 -5.90 12.17
N GLN A 38 5.30 -5.17 11.51
CA GLN A 38 4.58 -5.66 10.33
C GLN A 38 5.56 -6.07 9.23
N LEU A 39 6.54 -5.23 8.95
CA LEU A 39 7.57 -5.48 7.94
C LEU A 39 8.42 -6.71 8.29
N LEU A 40 8.85 -6.85 9.56
CA LEU A 40 9.63 -8.01 9.99
C LEU A 40 8.87 -9.32 9.80
N VAL A 41 7.58 -9.35 10.14
CA VAL A 41 6.74 -10.56 9.92
C VAL A 41 6.64 -10.87 8.43
N ALA A 42 6.36 -9.87 7.60
CA ALA A 42 6.23 -10.05 6.17
C ALA A 42 7.56 -10.48 5.54
N ALA A 43 8.66 -9.82 5.89
CA ALA A 43 9.99 -10.15 5.41
C ALA A 43 10.42 -11.57 5.83
N ALA A 44 10.15 -11.98 7.07
CA ALA A 44 10.48 -13.33 7.55
C ALA A 44 9.73 -14.41 6.78
N ILE A 45 8.42 -14.22 6.54
CA ILE A 45 7.60 -15.17 5.78
C ILE A 45 8.12 -15.31 4.34
N LEU A 46 8.35 -14.19 3.67
CA LEU A 46 8.81 -14.23 2.27
C LEU A 46 10.25 -14.69 2.15
N ALA A 47 11.13 -14.37 3.10
CA ALA A 47 12.49 -14.89 3.14
C ALA A 47 12.51 -16.43 3.32
N ILE A 48 11.68 -16.95 4.25
CA ILE A 48 11.56 -18.40 4.43
C ILE A 48 11.02 -19.06 3.16
N ALA A 49 10.02 -18.46 2.51
CA ALA A 49 9.50 -18.96 1.24
C ALA A 49 10.58 -18.93 0.15
N ALA A 50 11.29 -17.81 -0.01
CA ALA A 50 12.36 -17.67 -0.99
C ALA A 50 13.48 -18.71 -0.79
N LEU A 51 13.94 -18.89 0.46
CA LEU A 51 14.96 -19.90 0.79
C LEU A 51 14.50 -21.34 0.54
N ALA A 52 13.18 -21.59 0.56
CA ALA A 52 12.62 -22.93 0.36
C ALA A 52 12.30 -23.25 -1.10
N THR A 53 12.05 -22.23 -1.95
CA THR A 53 11.49 -22.43 -3.30
C THR A 53 12.31 -21.80 -4.43
N GLU A 54 13.22 -20.86 -4.13
CA GLU A 54 14.01 -20.14 -5.12
C GLU A 54 15.50 -20.49 -5.00
N ASP A 55 16.22 -20.33 -6.09
CA ASP A 55 17.68 -20.36 -6.07
C ASP A 55 18.23 -18.99 -5.65
N VAL A 56 18.54 -18.85 -4.36
CA VAL A 56 19.07 -17.59 -3.81
C VAL A 56 20.42 -17.21 -4.42
N GLY A 57 21.11 -18.17 -5.07
CA GLY A 57 22.36 -17.92 -5.80
C GLY A 57 22.18 -16.98 -6.97
N GLU A 58 20.98 -16.92 -7.58
CA GLU A 58 20.66 -15.97 -8.65
C GLU A 58 20.86 -14.51 -8.27
N LEU A 59 20.74 -14.17 -6.97
CA LEU A 59 21.03 -12.82 -6.50
C LEU A 59 22.49 -12.42 -6.66
N ALA A 60 23.43 -13.37 -6.64
CA ALA A 60 24.84 -13.07 -6.80
C ALA A 60 25.21 -12.80 -8.27
N ASP A 61 24.46 -13.40 -9.20
CA ASP A 61 24.67 -13.29 -10.64
C ASP A 61 23.78 -12.19 -11.27
N ALA A 62 22.80 -11.68 -10.51
CA ALA A 62 21.86 -10.67 -11.00
C ALA A 62 22.55 -9.34 -11.29
N PRO A 63 22.14 -8.64 -12.36
CA PRO A 63 22.63 -7.29 -12.67
C PRO A 63 22.41 -6.34 -11.50
N ALA A 64 23.42 -5.51 -11.20
CA ALA A 64 23.38 -4.58 -10.08
C ALA A 64 22.17 -3.63 -10.16
N TRP A 65 21.73 -3.25 -11.38
CA TRP A 65 20.57 -2.39 -11.57
C TRP A 65 19.26 -3.08 -11.12
N GLY A 66 19.07 -4.35 -11.41
CA GLY A 66 17.92 -5.12 -10.94
C GLY A 66 17.82 -5.13 -9.41
N LEU A 67 18.94 -5.43 -8.73
CA LEU A 67 19.01 -5.43 -7.27
C LEU A 67 18.74 -4.04 -6.67
N ILE A 68 19.30 -2.98 -7.29
CA ILE A 68 19.07 -1.58 -6.87
C ILE A 68 17.59 -1.22 -7.06
N SER A 69 16.99 -1.60 -8.18
CA SER A 69 15.58 -1.32 -8.49
C SER A 69 14.65 -1.98 -7.47
N PHE A 70 14.88 -3.25 -7.10
CA PHE A 70 14.13 -3.91 -6.04
C PHE A 70 14.32 -3.25 -4.68
N ALA A 71 15.55 -2.87 -4.33
CA ALA A 71 15.82 -2.18 -3.07
C ALA A 71 15.12 -0.80 -3.01
N LEU A 72 15.17 -0.02 -4.10
CA LEU A 72 14.48 1.26 -4.21
C LEU A 72 12.95 1.09 -4.20
N ALA A 73 12.42 0.09 -4.92
CA ALA A 73 10.99 -0.27 -4.86
C ALA A 73 10.57 -0.56 -3.42
N GLY A 74 11.37 -1.34 -2.69
CA GLY A 74 11.14 -1.65 -1.28
C GLY A 74 11.18 -0.43 -0.36
N LEU A 75 12.16 0.44 -0.52
CA LEU A 75 12.26 1.69 0.24
C LEU A 75 11.05 2.60 -0.03
N VAL A 76 10.65 2.76 -1.28
CA VAL A 76 9.49 3.58 -1.64
C VAL A 76 8.20 2.95 -1.13
N HIS A 77 7.99 1.65 -1.38
CA HIS A 77 6.74 0.96 -1.07
C HIS A 77 6.57 0.69 0.43
N PHE A 78 7.59 0.08 1.07
CA PHE A 78 7.49 -0.43 2.43
C PHE A 78 7.96 0.58 3.46
N PHE A 79 9.10 1.26 3.24
CA PHE A 79 9.57 2.24 4.21
C PHE A 79 8.74 3.52 4.16
N VAL A 80 8.59 4.17 3.01
CA VAL A 80 7.80 5.40 2.88
C VAL A 80 6.31 5.09 2.86
N GLY A 81 5.86 4.20 1.97
CA GLY A 81 4.44 3.92 1.75
C GLY A 81 3.74 3.33 2.99
N TRP A 82 4.31 2.29 3.63
CA TRP A 82 3.69 1.72 4.82
C TRP A 82 3.77 2.63 6.05
N THR A 83 4.82 3.47 6.17
CA THR A 83 4.89 4.46 7.24
C THR A 83 3.76 5.47 7.12
N THR A 84 3.60 6.06 5.94
CA THR A 84 2.55 7.04 5.70
C THR A 84 1.15 6.42 5.77
N LEU A 85 0.97 5.17 5.30
CA LEU A 85 -0.26 4.39 5.50
C LEU A 85 -0.60 4.24 6.98
N ASN A 86 0.36 3.79 7.80
CA ASN A 86 0.13 3.60 9.23
C ASN A 86 -0.18 4.93 9.93
N PHE A 87 0.47 6.03 9.56
CA PHE A 87 0.10 7.37 10.05
C PHE A 87 -1.31 7.77 9.64
N SER A 88 -1.71 7.51 8.40
CA SER A 88 -3.07 7.76 7.93
C SER A 88 -4.08 6.95 8.72
N GLN A 89 -3.88 5.63 8.81
CA GLN A 89 -4.82 4.73 9.50
C GLN A 89 -4.93 5.01 11.00
N ALA A 90 -3.83 5.39 11.65
CA ALA A 90 -3.87 5.81 13.06
C ALA A 90 -4.72 7.07 13.28
N ARG A 91 -4.75 8.00 12.32
CA ARG A 91 -5.42 9.30 12.44
C ARG A 91 -6.84 9.33 11.91
N ILE A 92 -7.06 8.79 10.70
CA ILE A 92 -8.36 8.87 10.01
C ILE A 92 -9.04 7.51 9.80
N GLY A 93 -8.38 6.41 10.16
CA GLY A 93 -8.90 5.05 10.02
C GLY A 93 -8.79 4.46 8.62
N ALA A 94 -9.07 3.16 8.52
CA ALA A 94 -9.00 2.45 7.23
C ALA A 94 -10.11 2.89 6.28
N ALA A 95 -11.34 3.11 6.79
CA ALA A 95 -12.49 3.48 5.97
C ALA A 95 -12.32 4.80 5.20
N ARG A 96 -11.50 5.73 5.71
CA ARG A 96 -11.16 6.97 5.00
C ARG A 96 -9.84 6.87 4.25
N SER A 97 -8.84 6.18 4.82
CA SER A 97 -7.55 6.02 4.17
C SER A 97 -7.68 5.26 2.85
N SER A 98 -8.42 4.15 2.82
CA SER A 98 -8.48 3.27 1.65
C SER A 98 -9.01 3.94 0.37
N PRO A 99 -10.12 4.72 0.37
CA PRO A 99 -10.52 5.46 -0.82
C PRO A 99 -9.49 6.52 -1.26
N LEU A 100 -8.76 7.13 -0.32
CA LEU A 100 -7.70 8.09 -0.65
C LEU A 100 -6.49 7.38 -1.29
N LEU A 101 -6.16 6.17 -0.87
CA LEU A 101 -5.13 5.35 -1.52
C LEU A 101 -5.51 4.98 -2.96
N ALA A 102 -6.79 4.83 -3.25
CA ALA A 102 -7.27 4.56 -4.59
C ALA A 102 -7.04 5.72 -5.59
N THR A 103 -6.53 6.87 -5.14
CA THR A 103 -6.02 7.94 -6.01
C THR A 103 -4.65 7.64 -6.65
N THR A 104 -4.05 6.49 -6.37
CA THR A 104 -2.74 6.06 -6.93
C THR A 104 -2.61 6.28 -8.44
N PRO A 105 -3.61 5.95 -9.30
CA PRO A 105 -3.51 6.20 -10.73
C PRO A 105 -3.39 7.68 -11.10
N LEU A 106 -3.94 8.59 -10.28
CA LEU A 106 -3.77 10.03 -10.48
C LEU A 106 -2.29 10.44 -10.36
N PHE A 107 -1.58 9.88 -9.37
CA PHE A 107 -0.14 10.12 -9.22
C PHE A 107 0.66 9.46 -10.35
N GLY A 108 0.26 8.27 -10.81
CA GLY A 108 0.84 7.63 -11.99
C GLY A 108 0.77 8.53 -13.23
N LEU A 109 -0.38 9.16 -13.45
CA LEU A 109 -0.53 10.13 -14.55
C LEU A 109 0.37 11.36 -14.37
N VAL A 110 0.53 11.87 -13.13
CA VAL A 110 1.46 12.98 -12.85
C VAL A 110 2.89 12.57 -13.18
N PHE A 111 3.31 11.36 -12.80
CA PHE A 111 4.65 10.86 -13.15
C PHE A 111 4.82 10.71 -14.67
N ALA A 112 3.83 10.13 -15.37
CA ALA A 112 3.86 10.06 -16.82
C ALA A 112 4.03 11.46 -17.44
N ALA A 113 3.22 12.45 -17.02
CA ALA A 113 3.31 13.82 -17.54
C ALA A 113 4.70 14.47 -17.29
N VAL A 114 5.33 14.17 -16.14
CA VAL A 114 6.66 14.71 -15.80
C VAL A 114 7.77 14.03 -16.62
N PHE A 115 7.70 12.71 -16.81
CA PHE A 115 8.77 11.95 -17.45
C PHE A 115 8.64 11.91 -18.98
N THR A 116 7.41 11.93 -19.52
CA THR A 116 7.15 11.85 -20.96
C THR A 116 6.74 13.19 -21.59
N ALA A 117 6.52 14.24 -20.77
CA ALA A 117 5.97 15.54 -21.17
C ALA A 117 4.57 15.44 -21.83
N GLU A 118 3.86 14.34 -21.68
CA GLU A 118 2.51 14.14 -22.17
C GLU A 118 1.48 14.72 -21.19
N LEU A 119 0.71 15.71 -21.64
CA LEU A 119 -0.31 16.35 -20.82
C LEU A 119 -1.66 15.61 -20.96
N PRO A 120 -2.38 15.40 -19.85
CA PRO A 120 -3.69 14.75 -19.85
C PRO A 120 -4.69 15.57 -20.69
N ARG A 121 -5.47 14.88 -21.54
CA ARG A 121 -6.49 15.49 -22.42
C ARG A 121 -7.78 14.69 -22.40
N GLY A 122 -8.84 15.31 -22.89
CA GLY A 122 -10.12 14.62 -23.09
C GLY A 122 -10.66 13.95 -21.82
N ALA A 123 -10.91 12.65 -21.88
CA ALA A 123 -11.49 11.87 -20.78
C ALA A 123 -10.57 11.76 -19.56
N ALA A 124 -9.24 11.92 -19.70
CA ALA A 124 -8.33 11.96 -18.55
C ALA A 124 -8.64 13.13 -17.60
N LEU A 125 -9.05 14.29 -18.13
CA LEU A 125 -9.48 15.44 -17.32
C LEU A 125 -10.73 15.11 -16.50
N ALA A 126 -11.68 14.36 -17.06
CA ALA A 126 -12.85 13.89 -16.32
C ALA A 126 -12.45 12.91 -15.20
N GLY A 127 -11.53 11.96 -15.48
CA GLY A 127 -10.96 11.06 -14.48
C GLY A 127 -10.30 11.80 -13.31
N ILE A 128 -9.48 12.81 -13.61
CA ILE A 128 -8.86 13.70 -12.61
C ILE A 128 -9.94 14.38 -11.76
N ALA A 129 -10.94 14.99 -12.38
CA ALA A 129 -12.01 15.72 -11.68
C ALA A 129 -12.81 14.80 -10.76
N LEU A 130 -13.19 13.59 -11.21
CA LEU A 130 -13.89 12.59 -10.40
C LEU A 130 -13.05 12.13 -9.22
N THR A 131 -11.76 11.85 -9.43
CA THR A 131 -10.83 11.41 -8.38
C THR A 131 -10.65 12.48 -7.31
N ILE A 132 -10.46 13.74 -7.71
CA ILE A 132 -10.30 14.88 -6.78
C ILE A 132 -11.60 15.12 -6.00
N LEU A 133 -12.76 15.12 -6.66
CA LEU A 133 -14.05 15.30 -6.01
C LEU A 133 -14.32 14.15 -5.01
N GLY A 134 -14.06 12.93 -5.40
CA GLY A 134 -14.22 11.76 -4.53
C GLY A 134 -13.30 11.83 -3.30
N ALA A 135 -12.03 12.16 -3.49
CA ALA A 135 -11.07 12.34 -2.40
C ALA A 135 -11.50 13.48 -1.43
N TYR A 136 -12.03 14.57 -1.97
CA TYR A 136 -12.60 15.67 -1.17
C TYR A 136 -13.77 15.20 -0.31
N LEU A 137 -14.73 14.44 -0.90
CA LEU A 137 -15.87 13.91 -0.17
C LEU A 137 -15.48 12.96 0.96
N VAL A 138 -14.47 12.12 0.75
CA VAL A 138 -13.93 11.21 1.78
C VAL A 138 -13.22 11.98 2.90
N SER A 139 -12.49 13.03 2.54
CA SER A 139 -11.72 13.84 3.49
C SER A 139 -12.61 14.72 4.39
N ASP A 140 -13.82 15.09 3.92
CA ASP A 140 -14.79 15.87 4.67
C ASP A 140 -16.03 15.03 5.04
N PRO A 141 -16.01 14.30 6.16
CA PRO A 141 -17.07 13.33 6.47
C PRO A 141 -18.39 13.95 6.93
N GLY A 142 -18.47 15.26 7.14
CA GLY A 142 -19.65 15.88 7.73
C GLY A 142 -19.91 15.36 9.15
N GLY A 143 -20.07 16.20 10.14
CA GLY A 143 -20.39 15.73 11.50
C GLY A 143 -19.37 16.12 12.58
N GLY A 144 -18.74 17.26 12.43
CA GLY A 144 -17.98 17.93 13.50
C GLY A 144 -16.55 17.43 13.75
N GLN A 145 -16.17 16.25 13.31
CA GLN A 145 -14.76 15.84 13.25
C GLN A 145 -14.17 16.25 11.91
N ARG A 146 -13.67 17.46 11.81
CA ARG A 146 -12.79 17.87 10.72
C ARG A 146 -11.54 17.01 10.79
N ALA A 147 -11.50 15.93 10.01
CA ALA A 147 -10.21 15.33 9.64
C ALA A 147 -9.42 16.48 9.03
N ARG A 148 -8.33 16.90 9.69
CA ARG A 148 -7.52 17.99 9.16
C ARG A 148 -7.02 17.53 7.80
N LEU A 149 -7.09 18.37 6.78
CA LEU A 149 -6.53 18.09 5.44
C LEU A 149 -5.12 17.48 5.53
N ARG A 150 -4.35 17.89 6.53
CA ARG A 150 -3.04 17.33 6.88
C ARG A 150 -3.07 15.81 7.15
N ASP A 151 -4.14 15.30 7.76
CA ASP A 151 -4.22 13.87 8.12
C ASP A 151 -4.56 13.01 6.89
N SER A 152 -5.34 13.55 5.94
CA SER A 152 -5.56 12.96 4.61
C SER A 152 -4.28 12.97 3.76
N GLY A 153 -3.38 13.93 3.98
CA GLY A 153 -2.10 14.04 3.29
C GLY A 153 -1.22 12.80 3.43
N PHE A 154 -1.29 12.07 4.56
CA PHE A 154 -0.56 10.81 4.71
C PHE A 154 -1.07 9.71 3.77
N ALA A 155 -2.39 9.61 3.56
CA ALA A 155 -2.95 8.67 2.60
C ALA A 155 -2.53 9.02 1.16
N LEU A 156 -2.55 10.30 0.81
CA LEU A 156 -2.10 10.77 -0.50
C LEU A 156 -0.59 10.54 -0.71
N ALA A 157 0.23 10.74 0.32
CA ALA A 157 1.65 10.40 0.27
C ALA A 157 1.87 8.89 0.05
N THR A 158 1.05 8.04 0.67
CA THR A 158 1.05 6.59 0.40
C THR A 158 0.68 6.30 -1.05
N ALA A 159 -0.38 6.93 -1.56
CA ALA A 159 -0.81 6.74 -2.95
C ALA A 159 0.28 7.15 -3.95
N CYS A 160 0.98 8.26 -3.68
CA CYS A 160 2.13 8.72 -4.47
C CYS A 160 3.28 7.70 -4.45
N ALA A 161 3.69 7.20 -3.28
CA ALA A 161 4.72 6.18 -3.16
C ALA A 161 4.33 4.88 -3.88
N TRP A 162 3.06 4.47 -3.77
CA TRP A 162 2.56 3.26 -4.42
C TRP A 162 2.31 3.41 -5.92
N ALA A 163 2.27 4.62 -6.45
CA ALA A 163 2.30 4.88 -7.88
C ALA A 163 3.70 4.74 -8.48
N LEU A 164 4.74 5.11 -7.71
CA LEU A 164 6.13 5.03 -8.15
C LEU A 164 6.71 3.61 -8.02
N SER A 165 6.37 2.87 -6.96
CA SER A 165 6.99 1.58 -6.66
C SER A 165 6.80 0.51 -7.75
N PRO A 166 5.66 0.37 -8.48
CA PRO A 166 5.53 -0.61 -9.55
C PRO A 166 6.52 -0.41 -10.70
N ILE A 167 6.84 0.84 -11.02
CA ILE A 167 7.81 1.17 -12.08
C ILE A 167 9.17 0.55 -11.72
N LEU A 168 9.65 0.79 -10.50
CA LEU A 168 10.89 0.21 -10.00
C LEU A 168 10.83 -1.31 -9.86
N THR A 169 9.65 -1.86 -9.55
CA THR A 169 9.45 -3.32 -9.46
C THR A 169 9.59 -3.98 -10.83
N VAL A 170 8.95 -3.42 -11.87
CA VAL A 170 9.04 -3.95 -13.25
C VAL A 170 10.47 -3.86 -13.76
N GLU A 171 11.15 -2.73 -13.59
CA GLU A 171 12.57 -2.58 -13.92
C GLU A 171 13.46 -3.65 -13.26
N GLY A 172 13.13 -4.03 -12.02
CA GLY A 172 13.85 -5.10 -11.33
C GLY A 172 13.53 -6.48 -11.91
N LEU A 173 12.25 -6.75 -12.24
CA LEU A 173 11.80 -8.02 -12.81
C LEU A 173 12.33 -8.26 -14.23
N ASP A 174 12.52 -7.20 -15.01
CA ASP A 174 13.14 -7.29 -16.34
C ASP A 174 14.60 -7.79 -16.27
N GLU A 175 15.29 -7.55 -15.14
CA GLU A 175 16.68 -7.96 -14.92
C GLU A 175 16.81 -9.28 -14.15
N LEU A 176 15.85 -9.59 -13.27
CA LEU A 176 15.79 -10.83 -12.48
C LEU A 176 14.33 -11.28 -12.35
N ASP A 177 13.96 -12.29 -13.14
CA ASP A 177 12.60 -12.84 -13.25
C ASP A 177 12.24 -13.71 -12.03
N SER A 178 12.27 -13.08 -10.83
CA SER A 178 11.83 -13.70 -9.59
C SER A 178 11.10 -12.68 -8.70
N PRO A 179 9.76 -12.64 -8.78
CA PRO A 179 8.95 -11.81 -7.91
C PRO A 179 9.18 -12.04 -6.41
N LEU A 180 9.50 -13.29 -6.02
CA LEU A 180 9.70 -13.64 -4.62
C LEU A 180 11.06 -13.15 -4.08
N LEU A 181 12.14 -13.33 -4.86
CA LEU A 181 13.45 -12.76 -4.50
C LEU A 181 13.41 -11.24 -4.49
N GLY A 182 12.80 -10.63 -5.51
CA GLY A 182 12.67 -9.19 -5.62
C GLY A 182 11.93 -8.56 -4.44
N VAL A 183 10.73 -9.07 -4.09
CA VAL A 183 9.97 -8.53 -2.95
C VAL A 183 10.69 -8.74 -1.62
N THR A 184 11.37 -9.88 -1.47
CA THR A 184 12.15 -10.18 -0.27
C THR A 184 13.30 -9.19 -0.12
N LEU A 185 14.07 -8.94 -1.19
CA LEU A 185 15.15 -7.95 -1.20
C LEU A 185 14.65 -6.55 -0.86
N GLY A 186 13.52 -6.13 -1.45
CA GLY A 186 12.89 -4.85 -1.16
C GLY A 186 12.47 -4.71 0.30
N MET A 187 11.92 -5.77 0.91
CA MET A 187 11.58 -5.79 2.33
C MET A 187 12.81 -5.74 3.23
N PHE A 188 13.90 -6.41 2.87
CA PHE A 188 15.17 -6.30 3.60
C PHE A 188 15.74 -4.88 3.55
N ALA A 189 15.76 -4.23 2.38
CA ALA A 189 16.20 -2.84 2.26
C ALA A 189 15.38 -1.90 3.17
N ALA A 190 14.07 -2.06 3.18
CA ALA A 190 13.19 -1.30 4.07
C ALA A 190 13.42 -1.63 5.57
N ALA A 191 13.65 -2.91 5.91
CA ALA A 191 13.93 -3.33 7.29
C ALA A 191 15.25 -2.73 7.81
N LEU A 192 16.28 -2.65 6.98
CA LEU A 192 17.52 -1.99 7.32
C LEU A 192 17.31 -0.49 7.56
N ALA A 193 16.54 0.18 6.69
CA ALA A 193 16.19 1.60 6.87
C ALA A 193 15.42 1.84 8.17
N TYR A 194 14.47 0.96 8.53
CA TYR A 194 13.75 1.03 9.81
C TYR A 194 14.67 0.77 11.00
N GLY A 195 15.54 -0.23 10.91
CA GLY A 195 16.53 -0.52 11.94
C GLY A 195 17.41 0.70 12.23
N ALA A 196 17.91 1.34 11.18
CA ALA A 196 18.69 2.57 11.28
C ALA A 196 17.88 3.73 11.89
N LEU A 197 16.63 3.94 11.44
CA LEU A 197 15.73 4.96 11.98
C LEU A 197 15.45 4.76 13.46
N LEU A 198 15.09 3.55 13.88
CA LEU A 198 14.76 3.24 15.27
C LEU A 198 15.99 3.35 16.18
N ALA A 199 17.15 2.93 15.70
CA ALA A 199 18.42 3.08 16.42
C ALA A 199 18.78 4.57 16.59
N ALA A 200 18.69 5.36 15.52
CA ALA A 200 18.99 6.79 15.56
C ALA A 200 18.02 7.58 16.45
N SER A 201 16.73 7.24 16.41
CA SER A 201 15.68 7.90 17.20
C SER A 201 15.62 7.43 18.65
N ARG A 202 16.39 6.38 19.00
CA ARG A 202 16.37 5.73 20.34
C ARG A 202 14.96 5.35 20.79
N THR A 203 14.07 5.00 19.86
CA THR A 203 12.69 4.65 20.15
C THR A 203 12.63 3.32 20.92
N PRO A 204 12.01 3.26 22.13
CA PRO A 204 11.95 2.03 22.92
C PRO A 204 10.95 1.05 22.29
N ILE A 205 11.44 -0.05 21.70
CA ILE A 205 10.57 -1.04 21.04
C ILE A 205 9.64 -1.72 22.06
N ARG A 206 10.18 -2.19 23.19
CA ARG A 206 9.40 -2.94 24.20
C ARG A 206 8.28 -2.12 24.84
N GLY A 207 8.52 -0.83 25.09
CA GLY A 207 7.50 0.06 25.67
C GLY A 207 6.39 0.43 24.71
N SER A 208 6.61 0.25 23.40
CA SER A 208 5.67 0.67 22.35
C SER A 208 4.79 -0.46 21.80
N LEU A 209 4.92 -1.71 22.31
CA LEU A 209 4.25 -2.87 21.71
C LEU A 209 2.72 -2.90 21.91
N GLY A 210 2.19 -2.12 22.85
CA GLY A 210 0.75 -2.12 23.13
C GLY A 210 0.24 -3.40 23.82
N ALA A 211 -1.07 -3.58 23.83
CA ALA A 211 -1.73 -4.75 24.37
C ALA A 211 -1.46 -6.02 23.55
N ARG A 212 -1.56 -7.21 24.16
CA ARG A 212 -1.35 -8.50 23.47
C ARG A 212 -2.25 -8.67 22.24
N ASP A 213 -3.50 -8.21 22.34
CA ASP A 213 -4.47 -8.30 21.22
C ASP A 213 -4.06 -7.42 20.05
N ALA A 214 -3.54 -6.22 20.30
CA ALA A 214 -3.01 -5.33 19.27
C ALA A 214 -1.80 -5.95 18.56
N LEU A 215 -0.92 -6.59 19.32
CA LEU A 215 0.23 -7.31 18.77
C LEU A 215 -0.22 -8.50 17.92
N ALA A 216 -1.17 -9.31 18.39
CA ALA A 216 -1.71 -10.44 17.64
C ALA A 216 -2.35 -9.99 16.30
N LEU A 217 -3.13 -8.90 16.33
CA LEU A 217 -3.70 -8.30 15.13
C LEU A 217 -2.61 -7.78 14.18
N LYS A 218 -1.55 -7.19 14.74
CA LYS A 218 -0.42 -6.70 13.93
C LYS A 218 0.35 -7.82 13.26
N LEU A 219 0.57 -8.93 13.97
CA LEU A 219 1.19 -10.12 13.40
C LEU A 219 0.31 -10.73 12.30
N ALA A 220 -1.01 -10.85 12.55
CA ALA A 220 -1.95 -11.31 11.52
C ALA A 220 -1.97 -10.39 10.30
N ALA A 221 -1.96 -9.08 10.49
CA ALA A 221 -1.84 -8.10 9.42
C ALA A 221 -0.52 -8.27 8.64
N GLY A 222 0.58 -8.57 9.33
CA GLY A 222 1.89 -8.87 8.72
C GLY A 222 1.85 -10.11 7.82
N VAL A 223 1.18 -11.17 8.27
CA VAL A 223 0.99 -12.40 7.45
C VAL A 223 0.16 -12.09 6.20
N VAL A 224 -0.98 -11.43 6.37
CA VAL A 224 -1.89 -11.10 5.26
C VAL A 224 -1.20 -10.22 4.24
N VAL A 225 -0.46 -9.19 4.70
CA VAL A 225 0.22 -8.27 3.77
C VAL A 225 1.42 -8.93 3.08
N ALA A 226 2.09 -9.89 3.70
CA ALA A 226 3.15 -10.66 3.05
C ALA A 226 2.61 -11.38 1.80
N LEU A 227 1.52 -12.13 1.99
CA LEU A 227 0.87 -12.88 0.90
C LEU A 227 0.28 -11.95 -0.17
N ALA A 228 -0.38 -10.87 0.25
CA ALA A 228 -0.95 -9.88 -0.66
C ALA A 228 0.14 -9.15 -1.48
N THR A 229 1.27 -8.84 -0.86
CA THR A 229 2.39 -8.18 -1.54
C THR A 229 3.07 -9.12 -2.52
N TRP A 230 3.35 -10.34 -2.12
CA TRP A 230 3.87 -11.35 -3.04
C TRP A 230 2.93 -11.55 -4.25
N ALA A 231 1.63 -11.74 -4.00
CA ALA A 231 0.64 -11.86 -5.06
C ALA A 231 0.62 -10.64 -6.01
N ARG A 232 0.88 -9.43 -5.48
CA ARG A 232 1.02 -8.22 -6.30
C ARG A 232 2.25 -8.27 -7.21
N TRP A 233 3.41 -8.70 -6.69
CA TRP A 233 4.62 -8.78 -7.47
C TRP A 233 4.53 -9.84 -8.56
N VAL A 234 3.96 -11.02 -8.24
CA VAL A 234 3.61 -12.04 -9.25
C VAL A 234 2.63 -11.50 -10.30
N SER A 235 1.70 -10.61 -9.90
CA SER A 235 0.78 -10.01 -10.86
C SER A 235 1.47 -8.98 -11.77
N LEU A 236 2.46 -8.24 -11.28
CA LEU A 236 3.25 -7.26 -12.05
C LEU A 236 4.18 -7.93 -13.05
N ASP A 237 4.66 -9.13 -12.74
CA ASP A 237 5.40 -9.98 -13.66
C ASP A 237 4.52 -10.53 -14.79
N GLY A 238 3.28 -10.90 -14.50
CA GLY A 238 2.37 -11.58 -15.45
C GLY A 238 1.25 -10.72 -16.05
N ALA A 239 1.20 -9.40 -15.81
CA ALA A 239 0.16 -8.50 -16.32
C ALA A 239 0.61 -7.04 -16.38
N GLU A 240 0.00 -6.29 -17.29
CA GLU A 240 0.25 -4.84 -17.41
C GLU A 240 -0.02 -4.12 -16.09
N VAL A 241 0.82 -3.15 -15.72
CA VAL A 241 0.72 -2.35 -14.49
C VAL A 241 -0.67 -1.73 -14.34
N ALA A 242 -1.26 -1.24 -15.45
CA ALA A 242 -2.60 -0.66 -15.48
C ALA A 242 -3.67 -1.65 -14.99
N VAL A 243 -3.62 -2.90 -15.46
CA VAL A 243 -4.54 -3.98 -15.04
C VAL A 243 -4.37 -4.29 -13.56
N VAL A 244 -3.12 -4.37 -13.09
CA VAL A 244 -2.83 -4.62 -11.68
C VAL A 244 -3.38 -3.50 -10.81
N LEU A 245 -3.15 -2.24 -11.17
CA LEU A 245 -3.66 -1.08 -10.42
C LEU A 245 -5.20 -1.04 -10.42
N ALA A 246 -5.85 -1.36 -11.54
CA ALA A 246 -7.32 -1.42 -11.61
C ALA A 246 -7.90 -2.46 -10.64
N LEU A 247 -7.34 -3.66 -10.62
CA LEU A 247 -7.81 -4.74 -9.76
C LEU A 247 -7.46 -4.53 -8.28
N GLN A 248 -6.41 -3.78 -7.97
CA GLN A 248 -6.09 -3.34 -6.60
C GLN A 248 -7.20 -2.45 -5.98
N LEU A 249 -8.03 -1.77 -6.80
CA LEU A 249 -9.16 -0.96 -6.32
C LEU A 249 -10.22 -1.79 -5.56
N VAL A 250 -10.24 -3.12 -5.74
CA VAL A 250 -11.07 -4.05 -4.96
C VAL A 250 -10.78 -3.93 -3.45
N SER A 251 -9.59 -3.50 -3.06
CA SER A 251 -9.26 -3.24 -1.65
C SER A 251 -10.22 -2.25 -0.97
N VAL A 252 -10.74 -1.26 -1.70
CA VAL A 252 -11.60 -0.20 -1.15
C VAL A 252 -12.93 -0.77 -0.62
N PRO A 253 -13.79 -1.43 -1.42
CA PRO A 253 -15.02 -2.01 -0.90
C PRO A 253 -14.77 -3.07 0.18
N VAL A 254 -13.69 -3.84 0.10
CA VAL A 254 -13.31 -4.79 1.15
C VAL A 254 -13.06 -4.07 2.48
N VAL A 255 -12.30 -2.96 2.47
CA VAL A 255 -12.08 -2.17 3.67
C VAL A 255 -13.37 -1.57 4.21
N LEU A 256 -14.20 -0.97 3.36
CA LEU A 256 -15.44 -0.31 3.81
C LEU A 256 -16.42 -1.28 4.46
N VAL A 257 -16.38 -2.57 4.08
CA VAL A 257 -17.21 -3.62 4.69
C VAL A 257 -16.54 -4.21 5.93
N ILE A 258 -15.23 -4.52 5.87
CA ILE A 258 -14.55 -5.31 6.91
C ILE A 258 -14.05 -4.44 8.07
N ALA A 259 -13.57 -3.21 7.83
CA ALA A 259 -13.01 -2.38 8.89
C ALA A 259 -14.01 -2.05 10.01
N PRO A 260 -15.30 -1.73 9.74
CA PRO A 260 -16.31 -1.58 10.80
C PRO A 260 -16.60 -2.85 11.58
N ILE A 261 -16.42 -4.03 10.98
CA ILE A 261 -16.61 -5.32 11.65
C ILE A 261 -15.47 -5.59 12.63
N ILE A 262 -14.23 -5.34 12.21
CA ILE A 262 -13.02 -5.60 13.01
C ILE A 262 -12.85 -4.57 14.12
N SER A 263 -12.99 -3.28 13.81
CA SER A 263 -12.70 -2.16 14.72
C SER A 263 -13.92 -1.62 15.46
N GLY A 264 -15.13 -2.03 15.06
CA GLY A 264 -16.39 -1.49 15.55
C GLY A 264 -16.88 -0.28 14.74
N ARG A 265 -18.21 -0.22 14.54
CA ARG A 265 -18.87 0.84 13.74
C ARG A 265 -18.74 2.24 14.33
N HIS A 266 -18.44 2.35 15.61
CA HIS A 266 -18.21 3.63 16.30
C HIS A 266 -16.79 4.17 16.08
N VAL A 267 -15.85 3.32 15.70
CA VAL A 267 -14.45 3.65 15.42
C VAL A 267 -14.21 3.87 13.91
N GLU A 268 -14.69 2.92 13.10
CA GLU A 268 -14.65 3.01 11.64
C GLU A 268 -16.04 3.40 11.12
N VAL A 269 -16.29 4.71 11.12
CA VAL A 269 -17.58 5.26 10.69
C VAL A 269 -17.64 5.33 9.17
N VAL A 270 -18.44 4.48 8.56
CA VAL A 270 -18.68 4.46 7.10
C VAL A 270 -20.04 5.11 6.83
N THR A 271 -20.02 6.31 6.27
CA THR A 271 -21.22 7.07 5.89
C THR A 271 -21.54 6.92 4.40
N GLY A 272 -22.78 7.27 4.00
CA GLY A 272 -23.13 7.35 2.57
C GLY A 272 -22.20 8.28 1.77
N LYS A 273 -21.68 9.35 2.41
CA LYS A 273 -20.71 10.28 1.82
C LYS A 273 -19.37 9.60 1.54
N ILE A 274 -18.89 8.73 2.44
CA ILE A 274 -17.67 7.94 2.22
C ILE A 274 -17.87 6.94 1.07
N TRP A 275 -19.03 6.27 1.00
CA TRP A 275 -19.35 5.38 -0.12
C TRP A 275 -19.42 6.14 -1.45
N ALA A 276 -20.09 7.28 -1.48
CA ALA A 276 -20.17 8.12 -2.69
C ALA A 276 -18.79 8.62 -3.12
N GLY A 277 -17.98 9.10 -2.17
CA GLY A 277 -16.60 9.52 -2.44
C GLY A 277 -15.72 8.37 -2.94
N ALA A 278 -15.81 7.19 -2.33
CA ALA A 278 -15.10 6.00 -2.76
C ALA A 278 -15.49 5.58 -4.19
N ALA A 279 -16.80 5.59 -4.51
CA ALA A 279 -17.29 5.29 -5.85
C ALA A 279 -16.75 6.27 -6.90
N LEU A 280 -16.71 7.58 -6.58
CA LEU A 280 -16.14 8.59 -7.47
C LEU A 280 -14.63 8.42 -7.67
N VAL A 281 -13.87 8.12 -6.59
CA VAL A 281 -12.43 7.84 -6.72
C VAL A 281 -12.20 6.60 -7.58
N ILE A 282 -12.93 5.53 -7.35
CA ILE A 282 -12.81 4.29 -8.14
C ILE A 282 -13.15 4.56 -9.60
N ALA A 283 -14.27 5.22 -9.88
CA ALA A 283 -14.68 5.55 -11.26
C ALA A 283 -13.65 6.45 -11.97
N GLY A 284 -13.18 7.48 -11.27
CA GLY A 284 -12.14 8.37 -11.79
C GLY A 284 -10.82 7.65 -12.06
N SER A 285 -10.38 6.79 -11.12
CA SER A 285 -9.16 6.01 -11.26
C SER A 285 -9.24 4.97 -12.38
N LEU A 286 -10.38 4.28 -12.52
CA LEU A 286 -10.60 3.37 -13.65
C LEU A 286 -10.57 4.11 -14.99
N LEU A 287 -11.18 5.31 -15.04
CA LEU A 287 -11.15 6.13 -16.25
C LEU A 287 -9.72 6.55 -16.62
N LEU A 288 -8.88 6.91 -15.63
CA LEU A 288 -7.46 7.23 -15.86
C LEU A 288 -6.68 6.01 -16.35
N ILE A 289 -6.91 4.83 -15.78
CA ILE A 289 -6.24 3.59 -16.16
C ILE A 289 -6.62 3.14 -17.58
N LEU A 290 -7.90 3.31 -17.98
CA LEU A 290 -8.39 2.88 -19.29
C LEU A 290 -7.95 3.83 -20.45
N ILE A 291 -7.41 5.00 -20.12
CA ILE A 291 -7.01 6.03 -21.09
C ILE A 291 -5.48 6.14 -21.20
N ALA A 292 -4.77 5.68 -20.16
CA ALA A 292 -3.32 5.55 -20.19
C ALA A 292 -2.89 4.44 -21.13
#